data_d03ded2758fdee9e558701d75668a353
#
_entry.id   d03ded2758fdee9e558701d75668a353
#
_cell.length_a   1.000
_cell.length_b   1.000
_cell.length_c   1.000
_cell.angle_alpha   90.00
_cell.angle_beta   90.00
_cell.angle_gamma   90.00
#
_symmetry.space_group_name_H-M   'P 1'
#
loop_
_entity.id
_entity.type
_entity.pdbx_description
1 polymer ?
#
loop_
_entity_poly.entity_id
_entity_poly.type
_entity_poly.pdbx_seq_one_letter_code
_entity_poly.pdbx_strand_id
1 'polypeptide(L)' 'MSHTPHELAVEFPAHVVRMHDLKGTNAHFARLCDEYHEVNRAIHRAESRAEVVTEEHESMLRRQRLALKDQIATMLEA' A
#
# COMPACT_ATOMS: atom_id res chain seq x y z
N MET A 1 -2.59 -20.64 1.46
CA MET A 1 -1.69 -19.47 1.44
C MET A 1 -2.36 -18.26 2.03
N SER A 2 -1.68 -17.61 2.95
CA SER A 2 -2.23 -16.40 3.52
C SER A 2 -2.16 -15.28 2.48
N HIS A 3 -3.21 -14.49 2.43
CA HIS A 3 -3.36 -13.43 1.46
C HIS A 3 -3.53 -12.12 2.23
N THR A 4 -2.59 -11.21 2.08
CA THR A 4 -2.67 -9.91 2.74
C THR A 4 -3.71 -9.04 2.02
N PRO A 5 -4.74 -8.55 2.74
CA PRO A 5 -5.73 -7.67 2.11
C PRO A 5 -5.11 -6.36 1.61
N HIS A 6 -5.74 -5.75 0.65
CA HIS A 6 -5.38 -4.42 0.12
C HIS A 6 -4.00 -4.35 -0.55
N GLU A 7 -3.47 -5.48 -1.02
CA GLU A 7 -2.26 -5.45 -1.84
C GLU A 7 -2.51 -4.61 -3.10
N LEU A 8 -1.47 -3.94 -3.61
CA LEU A 8 -1.61 -3.06 -4.77
C LEU A 8 -2.18 -3.77 -6.01
N ALA A 9 -1.78 -5.02 -6.24
CA ALA A 9 -2.30 -5.81 -7.36
C ALA A 9 -3.80 -6.05 -7.23
N VAL A 10 -4.32 -6.11 -6.02
CA VAL A 10 -5.75 -6.28 -5.74
C VAL A 10 -6.49 -4.95 -5.87
N GLU A 11 -5.87 -3.85 -5.40
CA GLU A 11 -6.48 -2.53 -5.46
C GLU A 11 -6.47 -1.93 -6.87
N PHE A 12 -5.47 -2.30 -7.69
CA PHE A 12 -5.32 -1.80 -9.06
C PHE A 12 -5.15 -2.95 -10.05
N PRO A 13 -6.13 -3.85 -10.16
CA PRO A 13 -5.98 -5.04 -11.00
C PRO A 13 -5.79 -4.72 -12.48
N ALA A 14 -6.32 -3.60 -12.94
CA ALA A 14 -6.18 -3.19 -14.34
C ALA A 14 -4.82 -2.58 -14.66
N HIS A 15 -3.99 -2.30 -13.64
CA HIS A 15 -2.73 -1.58 -13.80
C HIS A 15 -1.51 -2.39 -13.36
N VAL A 16 -1.63 -3.71 -13.25
CA VAL A 16 -0.54 -4.55 -12.73
C VAL A 16 0.72 -4.44 -13.61
N VAL A 17 0.56 -4.50 -14.93
CA VAL A 17 1.69 -4.37 -15.85
C VAL A 17 2.31 -2.98 -15.77
N ARG A 18 1.47 -1.94 -15.76
CA ARG A 18 1.94 -0.56 -15.66
C ARG A 18 2.69 -0.31 -14.35
N MET A 19 2.20 -0.87 -13.23
CA MET A 19 2.89 -0.76 -11.95
C MET A 19 4.28 -1.40 -12.01
N HIS A 20 4.37 -2.56 -12.62
CA HIS A 20 5.65 -3.26 -12.78
C HIS A 20 6.62 -2.42 -13.60
N ASP A 21 6.17 -1.87 -14.72
CA ASP A 21 7.00 -1.03 -15.58
C ASP A 21 7.46 0.23 -14.85
N LEU A 22 6.56 0.92 -14.16
CA LEU A 22 6.90 2.13 -13.42
C LEU A 22 7.89 1.86 -12.28
N LYS A 23 7.78 0.73 -11.59
CA LYS A 23 8.73 0.37 -10.55
C LYS A 23 10.13 0.21 -11.09
N GLY A 24 10.26 -0.25 -12.33
CA GLY A 24 11.55 -0.42 -12.98
C GLY A 24 12.15 0.86 -13.56
N THR A 25 11.34 1.89 -13.79
CA THR A 25 11.79 3.10 -14.49
C THR A 25 11.64 4.39 -13.67
N ASN A 26 10.93 4.35 -12.55
CA ASN A 26 10.65 5.52 -11.74
C ASN A 26 10.92 5.22 -10.26
N ALA A 27 12.04 5.72 -9.75
CA ALA A 27 12.46 5.46 -8.37
C ALA A 27 11.46 6.00 -7.34
N HIS A 28 10.82 7.13 -7.62
CA HIS A 28 9.82 7.70 -6.72
C HIS A 28 8.61 6.77 -6.62
N PHE A 29 8.15 6.25 -7.75
CA PHE A 29 7.02 5.31 -7.77
C PHE A 29 7.37 4.03 -7.00
N ALA A 30 8.57 3.49 -7.22
CA ALA A 30 9.02 2.29 -6.50
C ALA A 30 9.01 2.51 -4.99
N ARG A 31 9.45 3.69 -4.54
CA ARG A 31 9.45 4.05 -3.11
C ARG A 31 8.03 4.14 -2.56
N LEU A 32 7.11 4.75 -3.29
CA LEU A 32 5.70 4.82 -2.87
C LEU A 32 5.11 3.41 -2.69
N CYS A 33 5.42 2.50 -3.60
CA CYS A 33 4.95 1.12 -3.49
C CYS A 33 5.52 0.43 -2.26
N ASP A 34 6.81 0.61 -1.98
CA ASP A 34 7.45 0.02 -0.80
C ASP A 34 6.84 0.57 0.49
N GLU A 35 6.62 1.87 0.55
CA GLU A 35 5.98 2.51 1.71
C GLU A 35 4.55 2.00 1.89
N TYR A 36 3.82 1.86 0.81
CA TYR A 36 2.46 1.31 0.86
C TYR A 36 2.47 -0.11 1.45
N HIS A 37 3.37 -0.95 0.98
CA HIS A 37 3.46 -2.33 1.49
C HIS A 37 3.79 -2.37 2.98
N GLU A 38 4.68 -1.50 3.45
CA GLU A 38 5.04 -1.44 4.87
C GLU A 38 3.86 -1.01 5.74
N VAL A 39 3.17 0.06 5.32
CA VAL A 39 2.01 0.56 6.04
C VAL A 39 0.89 -0.48 6.04
N ASN A 40 0.65 -1.12 4.90
CA ASN A 40 -0.39 -2.13 4.77
C ASN A 40 -0.10 -3.33 5.68
N ARG A 41 1.14 -3.78 5.76
CA ARG A 41 1.52 -4.87 6.67
C ARG A 41 1.36 -4.49 8.12
N ALA A 42 1.70 -3.24 8.48
CA ALA A 42 1.51 -2.75 9.85
C ALA A 42 0.04 -2.75 10.24
N ILE A 43 -0.83 -2.32 9.33
CA ILE A 43 -2.29 -2.36 9.56
C ILE A 43 -2.76 -3.80 9.75
N HIS A 44 -2.29 -4.69 8.89
CA HIS A 44 -2.67 -6.10 8.96
C HIS A 44 -2.24 -6.74 10.29
N ARG A 45 -1.04 -6.42 10.76
CA ARG A 45 -0.56 -6.93 12.07
C ARG A 45 -1.42 -6.41 13.21
N ALA A 46 -1.84 -5.14 13.14
CA ALA A 46 -2.72 -4.55 14.16
C ALA A 46 -4.11 -5.19 14.12
N GLU A 47 -4.66 -5.37 12.93
CA GLU A 47 -6.00 -5.96 12.75
C GLU A 47 -6.05 -7.44 13.15
N SER A 48 -4.99 -8.19 12.89
CA SER A 48 -4.91 -9.61 13.23
C SER A 48 -4.48 -9.85 14.67
N ARG A 49 -4.21 -8.79 15.41
CA ARG A 49 -3.75 -8.83 16.80
C ARG A 49 -2.38 -9.45 16.99
N ALA A 50 -1.60 -9.56 15.91
CA ALA A 50 -0.21 -9.98 16.00
C ALA A 50 0.62 -8.92 16.70
N GLU A 51 0.16 -7.66 16.65
CA GLU A 51 0.81 -6.54 17.31
C GLU A 51 -0.27 -5.67 17.93
N VAL A 52 -0.07 -5.25 19.18
CA VAL A 52 -1.03 -4.40 19.88
C VAL A 52 -0.64 -2.94 19.70
N VAL A 53 -1.54 -2.17 19.12
CA VAL A 53 -1.34 -0.73 18.91
C VAL A 53 -2.59 0.02 19.40
N THR A 54 -2.45 1.33 19.61
CA THR A 54 -3.59 2.16 19.99
C THR A 54 -4.51 2.38 18.79
N GLU A 55 -5.77 2.69 19.07
CA GLU A 55 -6.73 3.03 18.02
C GLU A 55 -6.28 4.25 17.22
N GLU A 56 -5.67 5.22 17.89
CA GLU A 56 -5.14 6.41 17.26
C GLU A 56 -4.02 6.08 16.27
N HIS A 57 -3.13 5.19 16.67
CA HIS A 57 -2.03 4.74 15.80
C HIS A 57 -2.60 3.98 14.59
N GLU A 58 -3.55 3.10 14.83
CA GLU A 58 -4.18 2.34 13.75
C GLU A 58 -4.90 3.27 12.76
N SER A 59 -5.62 4.28 13.27
CA SER A 59 -6.27 5.27 12.40
C SER A 59 -5.25 6.07 11.58
N MET A 60 -4.13 6.42 12.19
CA MET A 60 -3.06 7.12 11.48
C MET A 60 -2.52 6.26 10.34
N LEU A 61 -2.29 4.98 10.59
CA LEU A 61 -1.81 4.05 9.56
C LEU A 61 -2.79 3.95 8.38
N ARG A 62 -4.08 3.90 8.67
CA ARG A 62 -5.09 3.83 7.60
C ARG A 62 -5.12 5.09 6.77
N ARG A 63 -4.96 6.26 7.39
CA ARG A 63 -4.87 7.53 6.66
C ARG A 63 -3.62 7.59 5.79
N GLN A 64 -2.49 7.09 6.30
CA GLN A 64 -1.26 7.00 5.53
C GLN A 64 -1.44 6.09 4.32
N ARG A 65 -2.09 4.94 4.52
CA ARG A 65 -2.35 4.01 3.42
C ARG A 65 -3.18 4.67 2.32
N LEU A 66 -4.23 5.40 2.71
CA LEU A 66 -5.08 6.09 1.73
C LEU A 66 -4.30 7.16 0.97
N ALA A 67 -3.47 7.94 1.66
CA ALA A 67 -2.67 8.97 1.03
C ALA A 67 -1.68 8.37 0.02
N LEU A 68 -1.03 7.26 0.38
CA LEU A 68 -0.10 6.57 -0.51
C LEU A 68 -0.84 5.98 -1.71
N LYS A 69 -2.00 5.38 -1.48
CA LYS A 69 -2.82 4.84 -2.55
C LYS A 69 -3.24 5.92 -3.55
N ASP A 70 -3.62 7.10 -3.05
CA ASP A 70 -4.01 8.21 -3.91
C ASP A 70 -2.85 8.71 -4.76
N GLN A 71 -1.65 8.80 -4.18
CA GLN A 71 -0.46 9.20 -4.92
C GLN A 71 -0.11 8.17 -6.01
N ILE A 72 -0.20 6.89 -5.67
CA ILE A 72 0.04 5.81 -6.62
C ILE A 72 -0.97 5.87 -7.76
N ALA A 73 -2.26 6.04 -7.44
CA ALA A 73 -3.32 6.15 -8.44
C ALA A 73 -3.07 7.31 -9.40
N THR A 74 -2.66 8.46 -8.88
CA THR A 74 -2.36 9.62 -9.69
C THR A 74 -1.26 9.33 -10.71
N MET A 75 -0.21 8.63 -10.29
CA MET A 75 0.89 8.27 -11.17
C MET A 75 0.48 7.23 -12.22
N LEU A 76 -0.40 6.31 -11.85
CA LEU A 76 -0.89 5.29 -12.78
C LEU A 76 -1.78 5.88 -13.86
N GLU A 77 -2.50 6.94 -13.54
CA GLU A 77 -3.43 7.61 -14.47
C GLU A 77 -2.75 8.68 -15.33
N ALA A 78 -1.55 9.06 -14.99
CA ALA A 78 -0.82 10.10 -15.71
C ALA A 78 -0.36 9.66 -17.10
#